data_07146d950a6aeb1af81b4acf16901052
#
_entry.id   07146d950a6aeb1af81b4acf16901052
#
_cell.length_a   1.000
_cell.length_b   1.000
_cell.length_c   1.000
_cell.angle_alpha   90.00
_cell.angle_beta   90.00
_cell.angle_gamma   90.00
#
_symmetry.space_group_name_H-M   'P 1'
#
loop_
_entity.id
_entity.type
_entity.pdbx_description
1 polymer ?
#
loop_
_entity_poly.entity_id
_entity_poly.type
_entity_poly.pdbx_seq_one_letter_code
_entity_poly.pdbx_strand_id
1 'polypeptide(L)'
;MVCGVIERRKVKVMEKKEQKHLYADTVEQNKRVNHFLAIGYIVFYLCVLCVVGIACLRGIRTVGYTVMIAVLIILATAGTLVLYQRRKDDPKIRYIATVGLLVITFVMGWAFDNYYVRFMAAIPLVACILFYDKKFAAFSGIAVSAVNLLVTASKTLALHTYQGENALDQWCATLAIILMMVVVYLTVSVAYQFNRDTIGSLTEKEAAQRQMVDDIIAVADQVRKGTENAMNIVNELNSSTEVVNGAMKDISDSTQSTAE
;
A
#
# COMPACT_ATOMS: atom_id res chain seq x y z
N MET A 1 -15.95 -9.37 -37.86
CA MET A 1 -15.47 -8.05 -37.36
C MET A 1 -15.96 -7.74 -35.92
N VAL A 2 -17.12 -8.17 -35.50
CA VAL A 2 -17.71 -7.90 -34.16
C VAL A 2 -16.99 -8.63 -33.02
N CYS A 3 -16.48 -9.86 -33.25
CA CYS A 3 -15.82 -10.67 -32.21
C CYS A 3 -14.51 -10.06 -31.69
N GLY A 4 -13.70 -9.43 -32.54
CA GLY A 4 -12.44 -8.78 -32.15
C GLY A 4 -12.61 -7.48 -31.36
N VAL A 5 -13.77 -6.84 -31.43
CA VAL A 5 -14.09 -5.62 -30.66
C VAL A 5 -14.50 -5.98 -29.24
N ILE A 6 -15.20 -7.11 -29.08
CA ILE A 6 -15.63 -7.63 -27.76
C ILE A 6 -14.44 -8.15 -26.96
N GLU A 7 -13.50 -8.82 -27.64
CA GLU A 7 -12.29 -9.35 -27.01
C GLU A 7 -11.34 -8.21 -26.57
N ARG A 8 -11.14 -7.17 -27.38
CA ARG A 8 -10.38 -5.97 -26.99
C ARG A 8 -11.05 -5.17 -25.86
N ARG A 9 -12.38 -5.17 -25.80
CA ARG A 9 -13.10 -4.57 -24.66
C ARG A 9 -12.94 -5.39 -23.37
N LYS A 10 -12.97 -6.73 -23.44
CA LYS A 10 -12.74 -7.60 -22.28
C LYS A 10 -11.29 -7.43 -21.76
N VAL A 11 -10.30 -7.40 -22.64
CA VAL A 11 -8.89 -7.18 -22.26
C VAL A 11 -8.72 -5.80 -21.61
N LYS A 12 -9.26 -4.73 -22.19
CA LYS A 12 -9.21 -3.38 -21.58
C LYS A 12 -9.96 -3.26 -20.27
N VAL A 13 -11.05 -4.00 -20.09
CA VAL A 13 -11.81 -4.02 -18.81
C VAL A 13 -11.05 -4.83 -17.76
N MET A 14 -10.34 -5.90 -18.13
CA MET A 14 -9.47 -6.66 -17.23
C MET A 14 -8.22 -5.83 -16.84
N GLU A 15 -7.53 -5.19 -17.80
CA GLU A 15 -6.44 -4.26 -17.50
C GLU A 15 -6.87 -3.11 -16.58
N LYS A 16 -8.08 -2.56 -16.79
CA LYS A 16 -8.63 -1.50 -15.94
C LYS A 16 -9.06 -1.99 -14.56
N LYS A 17 -9.41 -3.30 -14.41
CA LYS A 17 -9.65 -3.95 -13.13
C LYS A 17 -8.34 -4.24 -12.38
N GLU A 18 -7.28 -4.68 -13.07
CA GLU A 18 -5.95 -4.84 -12.48
C GLU A 18 -5.38 -3.52 -11.94
N GLN A 19 -5.60 -2.41 -12.63
CA GLN A 19 -5.19 -1.08 -12.13
C GLN A 19 -5.98 -0.62 -10.89
N LYS A 20 -7.16 -1.17 -10.60
CA LYS A 20 -8.02 -0.69 -9.53
C LYS A 20 -7.58 -1.15 -8.13
N HIS A 21 -6.71 -2.15 -8.02
CA HIS A 21 -6.28 -2.75 -6.74
C HIS A 21 -4.76 -2.85 -6.57
N LEU A 22 -4.03 -1.88 -7.13
CA LEU A 22 -2.55 -1.82 -7.11
C LEU A 22 -1.91 -1.82 -5.70
N TYR A 23 -2.68 -1.47 -4.67
CA TYR A 23 -2.22 -1.50 -3.27
C TYR A 23 -2.63 -2.79 -2.52
N ALA A 24 -3.37 -3.71 -3.15
CA ALA A 24 -3.68 -5.02 -2.58
C ALA A 24 -2.48 -5.98 -2.67
N ASP A 25 -1.60 -5.79 -3.65
CA ASP A 25 -0.35 -6.53 -3.76
C ASP A 25 0.73 -5.86 -2.88
N THR A 26 1.26 -6.61 -1.91
CA THR A 26 2.31 -6.15 -0.98
C THR A 26 3.60 -5.77 -1.68
N VAL A 27 3.93 -6.40 -2.82
CA VAL A 27 5.12 -6.09 -3.61
C VAL A 27 4.98 -4.73 -4.29
N GLU A 28 3.85 -4.48 -4.95
CA GLU A 28 3.60 -3.21 -5.63
C GLU A 28 3.38 -2.08 -4.61
N GLN A 29 2.77 -2.37 -3.47
CA GLN A 29 2.67 -1.44 -2.34
C GLN A 29 4.06 -1.01 -1.86
N ASN A 30 4.95 -1.95 -1.55
CA ASN A 30 6.31 -1.65 -1.11
C ASN A 30 7.09 -0.83 -2.15
N LYS A 31 6.99 -1.16 -3.42
CA LYS A 31 7.66 -0.44 -4.51
C LYS A 31 7.23 1.02 -4.59
N ARG A 32 5.92 1.29 -4.48
CA ARG A 32 5.38 2.66 -4.51
C ARG A 32 5.76 3.44 -3.26
N VAL A 33 5.62 2.84 -2.09
CA VAL A 33 5.96 3.52 -0.84
C VAL A 33 7.47 3.78 -0.76
N ASN A 34 8.33 2.85 -1.19
CA ASN A 34 9.76 3.07 -1.29
C ASN A 34 10.12 4.22 -2.26
N HIS A 35 9.35 4.37 -3.35
CA HIS A 35 9.52 5.49 -4.27
C HIS A 35 9.20 6.83 -3.62
N PHE A 36 8.05 6.94 -2.94
CA PHE A 36 7.68 8.14 -2.19
C PHE A 36 8.67 8.45 -1.07
N LEU A 37 9.13 7.43 -0.36
CA LEU A 37 10.13 7.58 0.68
C LEU A 37 11.45 8.13 0.11
N ALA A 38 11.95 7.57 -0.99
CA ALA A 38 13.19 8.05 -1.61
C ALA A 38 13.09 9.52 -2.02
N ILE A 39 11.97 9.93 -2.63
CA ILE A 39 11.73 11.34 -2.99
C ILE A 39 11.65 12.20 -1.71
N GLY A 40 10.91 11.76 -0.71
CA GLY A 40 10.74 12.48 0.56
C GLY A 40 12.07 12.73 1.27
N TYR A 41 12.95 11.72 1.31
CA TYR A 41 14.30 11.91 1.90
C TYR A 41 15.17 12.85 1.07
N ILE A 42 15.13 12.80 -0.27
CA ILE A 42 15.89 13.74 -1.11
C ILE A 42 15.44 15.18 -0.84
N VAL A 43 14.13 15.43 -0.82
CA VAL A 43 13.58 16.76 -0.52
C VAL A 43 14.00 17.20 0.89
N PHE A 44 13.90 16.31 1.87
CA PHE A 44 14.34 16.60 3.24
C PHE A 44 15.82 16.95 3.32
N TYR A 45 16.69 16.18 2.67
CA TYR A 45 18.13 16.44 2.66
C TYR A 45 18.50 17.76 1.96
N LEU A 46 17.76 18.14 0.91
CA LEU A 46 17.91 19.47 0.30
C LEU A 46 17.56 20.59 1.27
N CYS A 47 16.46 20.44 2.03
CA CYS A 47 16.11 21.39 3.08
C CYS A 47 17.20 21.49 4.17
N VAL A 48 17.75 20.34 4.60
CA VAL A 48 18.87 20.32 5.58
C VAL A 48 20.09 21.05 5.02
N LEU A 49 20.46 20.82 3.76
CA LEU A 49 21.58 21.52 3.11
C LEU A 49 21.33 23.03 3.03
N CYS A 50 20.12 23.47 2.73
CA CYS A 50 19.76 24.88 2.74
C CYS A 50 19.94 25.51 4.13
N VAL A 51 19.46 24.86 5.19
CA VAL A 51 19.59 25.34 6.58
C VAL A 51 21.07 25.45 6.99
N VAL A 52 21.86 24.41 6.72
CA VAL A 52 23.29 24.39 7.06
C VAL A 52 24.07 25.39 6.21
N GLY A 53 23.70 25.54 4.93
CA GLY A 53 24.29 26.56 4.04
C GLY A 53 24.02 27.97 4.52
N ILE A 54 22.81 28.31 4.94
CA ILE A 54 22.44 29.59 5.52
C ILE A 54 23.24 29.83 6.83
N ALA A 55 23.36 28.80 7.66
CA ALA A 55 24.16 28.90 8.90
C ALA A 55 25.65 29.18 8.61
N CYS A 56 26.18 28.57 7.56
CA CYS A 56 27.56 28.86 7.09
C CYS A 56 27.72 30.29 6.58
N LEU A 57 26.80 30.74 5.72
CA LEU A 57 26.84 32.12 5.18
C LEU A 57 26.71 33.19 6.27
N ARG A 58 25.98 32.89 7.35
CA ARG A 58 25.88 33.76 8.52
C ARG A 58 27.06 33.65 9.51
N GLY A 59 28.07 32.85 9.21
CA GLY A 59 29.21 32.63 10.10
C GLY A 59 28.89 31.83 11.37
N ILE A 60 27.69 31.27 11.50
CA ILE A 60 27.28 30.46 12.66
C ILE A 60 28.01 29.12 12.66
N ARG A 61 28.32 28.57 11.47
CA ARG A 61 29.03 27.31 11.28
C ARG A 61 30.16 27.44 10.28
N THR A 62 31.17 26.59 10.45
CA THR A 62 32.33 26.57 9.57
C THR A 62 32.02 25.90 8.24
N VAL A 63 32.74 26.25 7.18
CA VAL A 63 32.65 25.59 5.87
C VAL A 63 32.92 24.09 5.99
N GLY A 64 33.90 23.69 6.82
CA GLY A 64 34.22 22.27 7.05
C GLY A 64 33.04 21.46 7.61
N TYR A 65 32.25 22.06 8.51
CA TYR A 65 31.01 21.42 9.01
C TYR A 65 29.97 21.24 7.90
N THR A 66 29.78 22.26 7.06
CA THR A 66 28.84 22.20 5.94
C THR A 66 29.23 21.13 4.94
N VAL A 67 30.51 21.01 4.60
CA VAL A 67 31.04 19.95 3.72
C VAL A 67 30.85 18.57 4.36
N MET A 68 31.08 18.41 5.65
CA MET A 68 30.88 17.15 6.37
C MET A 68 29.40 16.70 6.28
N ILE A 69 28.44 17.59 6.52
CA ILE A 69 27.02 17.28 6.39
C ILE A 69 26.66 16.92 4.95
N ALA A 70 27.18 17.66 3.95
CA ALA A 70 26.95 17.36 2.54
C ALA A 70 27.46 15.96 2.17
N VAL A 71 28.65 15.57 2.64
CA VAL A 71 29.20 14.22 2.42
C VAL A 71 28.31 13.15 3.06
N LEU A 72 27.85 13.35 4.30
CA LEU A 72 26.93 12.42 4.97
C LEU A 72 25.62 12.26 4.21
N ILE A 73 25.05 13.35 3.70
CA ILE A 73 23.84 13.33 2.88
C ILE A 73 24.07 12.57 1.57
N ILE A 74 25.20 12.80 0.90
CA ILE A 74 25.55 12.07 -0.35
C ILE A 74 25.68 10.58 -0.06
N LEU A 75 26.35 10.17 1.02
CA LEU A 75 26.48 8.77 1.40
C LEU A 75 25.15 8.12 1.74
N ALA A 76 24.29 8.79 2.52
CA ALA A 76 22.95 8.29 2.88
C ALA A 76 22.07 8.15 1.63
N THR A 77 22.10 9.15 0.74
CA THR A 77 21.34 9.12 -0.51
C THR A 77 21.85 8.05 -1.47
N ALA A 78 23.16 7.94 -1.64
CA ALA A 78 23.78 6.92 -2.48
C ALA A 78 23.44 5.50 -1.98
N GLY A 79 23.55 5.25 -0.67
CA GLY A 79 23.19 3.96 -0.08
C GLY A 79 21.73 3.59 -0.33
N THR A 80 20.83 4.55 -0.17
CA THR A 80 19.39 4.35 -0.43
C THR A 80 19.11 4.11 -1.92
N LEU A 81 19.72 4.90 -2.82
CA LEU A 81 19.53 4.78 -4.27
C LEU A 81 20.10 3.48 -4.84
N VAL A 82 21.27 3.03 -4.39
CA VAL A 82 21.87 1.76 -4.83
C VAL A 82 20.95 0.59 -4.51
N LEU A 83 20.37 0.57 -3.32
CA LEU A 83 19.41 -0.47 -2.95
C LEU A 83 18.11 -0.35 -3.75
N TYR A 84 17.60 0.85 -3.93
CA TYR A 84 16.41 1.12 -4.72
C TYR A 84 16.58 0.68 -6.19
N GLN A 85 17.76 0.88 -6.78
CA GLN A 85 18.05 0.44 -8.15
C GLN A 85 18.14 -1.09 -8.26
N ARG A 86 18.64 -1.77 -7.23
CA ARG A 86 18.75 -3.24 -7.23
C ARG A 86 17.40 -3.93 -7.07
N ARG A 87 16.59 -3.50 -6.12
CA ARG A 87 15.25 -4.06 -5.83
C ARG A 87 14.33 -2.99 -5.28
N LYS A 88 13.43 -2.50 -6.11
CA LYS A 88 12.48 -1.42 -5.74
C LYS A 88 11.51 -1.80 -4.62
N ASP A 89 11.26 -3.09 -4.44
CA ASP A 89 10.33 -3.68 -3.48
C ASP A 89 10.98 -4.12 -2.15
N ASP A 90 12.33 -4.01 -2.03
CA ASP A 90 13.05 -4.50 -0.86
C ASP A 90 12.69 -3.67 0.40
N PRO A 91 12.18 -4.30 1.47
CA PRO A 91 11.89 -3.62 2.73
C PRO A 91 13.12 -3.04 3.43
N LYS A 92 14.34 -3.46 3.08
CA LYS A 92 15.59 -2.96 3.68
C LYS A 92 15.86 -1.50 3.35
N ILE A 93 15.32 -0.99 2.23
CA ILE A 93 15.50 0.41 1.79
C ILE A 93 15.09 1.37 2.90
N ARG A 94 13.92 1.16 3.53
CA ARG A 94 13.40 2.02 4.59
C ARG A 94 14.28 2.04 5.84
N TYR A 95 14.87 0.90 6.23
CA TYR A 95 15.77 0.83 7.37
C TYR A 95 17.08 1.59 7.13
N ILE A 96 17.68 1.42 5.95
CA ILE A 96 18.95 2.08 5.60
C ILE A 96 18.75 3.59 5.43
N ALA A 97 17.66 3.99 4.78
CA ALA A 97 17.29 5.40 4.66
C ALA A 97 17.09 6.06 6.05
N THR A 98 16.43 5.35 6.97
CA THR A 98 16.23 5.82 8.35
C THR A 98 17.54 5.90 9.12
N VAL A 99 18.44 4.92 8.98
CA VAL A 99 19.75 4.98 9.63
C VAL A 99 20.55 6.19 9.13
N GLY A 100 20.57 6.45 7.81
CA GLY A 100 21.20 7.64 7.24
C GLY A 100 20.63 8.94 7.82
N LEU A 101 19.31 9.04 7.93
CA LEU A 101 18.62 10.16 8.57
C LEU A 101 19.06 10.34 10.03
N LEU A 102 19.13 9.26 10.80
CA LEU A 102 19.49 9.29 12.21
C LEU A 102 20.93 9.76 12.44
N VAL A 103 21.87 9.33 11.60
CA VAL A 103 23.27 9.78 11.66
C VAL A 103 23.35 11.30 11.41
N ILE A 104 22.66 11.79 10.38
CA ILE A 104 22.63 13.22 10.06
C ILE A 104 21.99 14.00 11.23
N THR A 105 20.87 13.49 11.77
CA THR A 105 20.19 14.13 12.91
C THR A 105 21.04 14.16 14.16
N PHE A 106 21.78 13.09 14.44
CA PHE A 106 22.71 13.06 15.58
C PHE A 106 23.78 14.13 15.43
N VAL A 107 24.44 14.21 14.25
CA VAL A 107 25.49 15.21 14.00
C VAL A 107 24.92 16.63 14.06
N MET A 108 23.75 16.88 13.51
CA MET A 108 23.08 18.19 13.59
C MET A 108 22.66 18.51 15.03
N GLY A 109 22.05 17.56 15.74
CA GLY A 109 21.64 17.75 17.13
C GLY A 109 22.83 18.00 18.05
N TRP A 110 23.98 17.39 17.75
CA TRP A 110 25.22 17.68 18.45
C TRP A 110 25.75 19.09 18.18
N ALA A 111 25.71 19.55 16.92
CA ALA A 111 26.24 20.83 16.50
C ALA A 111 25.33 22.01 16.86
N PHE A 112 24.02 21.87 16.76
CA PHE A 112 23.06 22.94 17.03
C PHE A 112 22.43 22.77 18.42
N ASP A 113 22.29 23.90 19.14
CA ASP A 113 21.66 23.94 20.46
C ASP A 113 20.13 24.13 20.35
N ASN A 114 19.64 24.44 19.17
CA ASN A 114 18.24 24.65 18.92
C ASN A 114 17.48 23.30 18.77
N TYR A 115 16.48 23.08 19.62
CA TYR A 115 15.67 21.86 19.61
C TYR A 115 14.83 21.69 18.34
N TYR A 116 14.49 22.74 17.59
CA TYR A 116 13.75 22.63 16.32
C TYR A 116 14.48 21.78 15.28
N VAL A 117 15.80 21.79 15.27
CA VAL A 117 16.61 20.96 14.38
C VAL A 117 16.34 19.46 14.59
N ARG A 118 16.07 19.07 15.84
CA ARG A 118 15.81 17.68 16.20
C ARG A 118 14.41 17.23 15.79
N PHE A 119 13.41 18.13 15.81
CA PHE A 119 12.07 17.86 15.30
C PHE A 119 12.04 17.62 13.78
N MET A 120 12.93 18.24 13.03
CA MET A 120 13.00 18.04 11.57
C MET A 120 13.17 16.56 11.19
N ALA A 121 13.91 15.79 11.99
CA ALA A 121 14.10 14.36 11.73
C ALA A 121 12.85 13.51 11.94
N ALA A 122 11.92 13.97 12.74
CA ALA A 122 10.68 13.26 12.99
C ALA A 122 9.69 13.38 11.81
N ILE A 123 9.76 14.45 11.01
CA ILE A 123 8.83 14.71 9.90
C ILE A 123 8.80 13.57 8.87
N PRO A 124 9.94 13.12 8.29
CA PRO A 124 9.90 12.01 7.34
C PRO A 124 9.46 10.67 7.96
N LEU A 125 9.59 10.52 9.27
CA LEU A 125 9.18 9.30 9.96
C LEU A 125 7.67 9.18 10.16
N VAL A 126 6.93 10.28 10.11
CA VAL A 126 5.46 10.24 10.03
C VAL A 126 5.00 9.48 8.77
N ALA A 127 5.78 9.54 7.69
CA ALA A 127 5.52 8.74 6.49
C ALA A 127 5.61 7.22 6.72
N CYS A 128 6.16 6.76 7.85
CA CYS A 128 6.16 5.35 8.24
C CYS A 128 4.76 4.74 8.34
N ILE A 129 3.73 5.56 8.55
CA ILE A 129 2.33 5.14 8.57
C ILE A 129 1.95 4.45 7.24
N LEU A 130 2.49 4.92 6.11
CA LEU A 130 2.23 4.38 4.78
C LEU A 130 2.71 2.93 4.56
N PHE A 131 3.64 2.46 5.38
CA PHE A 131 4.17 1.09 5.26
C PHE A 131 3.30 0.04 5.95
N TYR A 132 2.40 0.41 6.84
CA TYR A 132 1.63 -0.51 7.68
C TYR A 132 2.51 -1.58 8.35
N ASP A 133 3.77 -1.24 8.66
CA ASP A 133 4.75 -2.17 9.24
C ASP A 133 5.06 -1.78 10.69
N LYS A 134 4.50 -2.55 11.62
CA LYS A 134 4.70 -2.36 13.07
C LYS A 134 6.17 -2.49 13.48
N LYS A 135 6.94 -3.40 12.84
CA LYS A 135 8.35 -3.62 13.18
C LYS A 135 9.19 -2.42 12.78
N PHE A 136 8.92 -1.87 11.61
CA PHE A 136 9.61 -0.68 11.15
C PHE A 136 9.24 0.55 11.99
N ALA A 137 7.97 0.72 12.34
CA ALA A 137 7.52 1.81 13.21
C ALA A 137 8.15 1.73 14.61
N ALA A 138 8.23 0.52 15.19
CA ALA A 138 8.91 0.31 16.47
C ALA A 138 10.41 0.63 16.37
N PHE A 139 11.10 0.12 15.34
CA PHE A 139 12.51 0.40 15.11
C PHE A 139 12.78 1.91 14.98
N SER A 140 12.05 2.60 14.10
CA SER A 140 12.24 4.03 13.86
C SER A 140 11.91 4.85 15.10
N GLY A 141 10.83 4.52 15.81
CA GLY A 141 10.44 5.19 17.05
C GLY A 141 11.49 5.05 18.16
N ILE A 142 11.97 3.83 18.42
CA ILE A 142 13.03 3.57 19.42
C ILE A 142 14.32 4.28 19.02
N ALA A 143 14.74 4.18 17.75
CA ALA A 143 16.02 4.72 17.31
C ALA A 143 16.03 6.26 17.34
N VAL A 144 14.94 6.93 16.91
CA VAL A 144 14.82 8.39 17.02
C VAL A 144 14.79 8.84 18.46
N SER A 145 14.03 8.17 19.31
CA SER A 145 13.97 8.49 20.73
C SER A 145 15.34 8.33 21.41
N ALA A 146 16.07 7.25 21.08
CA ALA A 146 17.40 6.99 21.61
C ALA A 146 18.41 8.07 21.16
N VAL A 147 18.43 8.46 19.89
CA VAL A 147 19.31 9.52 19.38
C VAL A 147 19.03 10.84 20.09
N ASN A 148 17.76 11.24 20.21
CA ASN A 148 17.40 12.49 20.88
C ASN A 148 17.74 12.47 22.38
N LEU A 149 17.48 11.34 23.05
CA LEU A 149 17.82 11.17 24.45
C LEU A 149 19.34 11.24 24.67
N LEU A 150 20.13 10.59 23.80
CA LEU A 150 21.59 10.61 23.84
C LEU A 150 22.14 12.03 23.68
N VAL A 151 21.64 12.81 22.69
CA VAL A 151 22.06 14.18 22.46
C VAL A 151 21.73 15.07 23.68
N THR A 152 20.50 14.97 24.20
CA THR A 152 20.08 15.79 25.35
C THR A 152 20.84 15.41 26.62
N ALA A 153 20.93 14.13 26.92
CA ALA A 153 21.64 13.67 28.13
C ALA A 153 23.12 14.02 28.09
N SER A 154 23.81 13.81 26.96
CA SER A 154 25.24 14.14 26.87
C SER A 154 25.50 15.64 26.99
N LYS A 155 24.68 16.50 26.38
CA LYS A 155 24.83 17.95 26.49
C LYS A 155 24.46 18.52 27.86
N THR A 156 23.49 17.89 28.54
CA THR A 156 23.08 18.31 29.90
C THR A 156 24.02 17.77 30.98
N LEU A 157 24.29 16.45 30.94
CA LEU A 157 24.98 15.77 32.06
C LEU A 157 26.50 15.73 31.90
N ALA A 158 27.01 15.50 30.66
CA ALA A 158 28.43 15.35 30.44
C ALA A 158 29.13 16.68 30.08
N LEU A 159 28.52 17.48 29.19
CA LEU A 159 29.13 18.73 28.70
C LEU A 159 28.62 19.95 29.44
N HIS A 160 27.59 19.84 30.27
CA HIS A 160 26.96 20.96 30.99
C HIS A 160 26.65 22.19 30.10
N THR A 161 26.41 21.92 28.78
CA THR A 161 26.08 22.97 27.79
C THR A 161 24.68 23.53 28.03
N TYR A 162 23.76 22.68 28.45
CA TYR A 162 22.40 23.09 28.79
C TYR A 162 22.24 23.25 30.30
N GLN A 163 21.86 24.46 30.75
CA GLN A 163 21.68 24.79 32.17
C GLN A 163 20.36 25.57 32.36
N GLY A 164 19.82 25.51 33.58
CA GLY A 164 18.62 26.25 33.96
C GLY A 164 17.41 25.97 33.04
N GLU A 165 16.71 27.00 32.64
CA GLU A 165 15.54 26.94 31.76
C GLU A 165 15.84 26.26 30.41
N ASN A 166 17.02 26.54 29.83
CA ASN A 166 17.41 25.92 28.56
C ASN A 166 17.52 24.38 28.69
N ALA A 167 17.99 23.85 29.81
CA ALA A 167 18.00 22.40 30.05
C ALA A 167 16.60 21.85 30.13
N LEU A 168 15.67 22.52 30.80
CA LEU A 168 14.28 22.11 30.91
C LEU A 168 13.63 22.07 29.52
N ASP A 169 13.79 23.11 28.70
CA ASP A 169 13.25 23.17 27.34
C ASP A 169 13.74 22.01 26.46
N GLN A 170 15.03 21.66 26.57
CA GLN A 170 15.61 20.56 25.82
C GLN A 170 15.06 19.19 26.25
N TRP A 171 14.82 19.00 27.58
CA TRP A 171 14.19 17.79 28.09
C TRP A 171 12.71 17.71 27.70
N CYS A 172 11.96 18.83 27.77
CA CYS A 172 10.58 18.90 27.30
C CYS A 172 10.48 18.57 25.81
N ALA A 173 11.37 19.12 24.97
CA ALA A 173 11.42 18.82 23.54
C ALA A 173 11.72 17.33 23.27
N THR A 174 12.64 16.75 24.05
CA THR A 174 12.96 15.32 23.94
C THR A 174 11.77 14.44 24.31
N LEU A 175 11.08 14.77 25.40
CA LEU A 175 9.86 14.09 25.81
C LEU A 175 8.75 14.19 24.74
N ALA A 176 8.58 15.39 24.15
CA ALA A 176 7.61 15.60 23.07
C ALA A 176 7.92 14.73 21.84
N ILE A 177 9.19 14.57 21.47
CA ILE A 177 9.60 13.68 20.38
C ILE A 177 9.29 12.21 20.72
N ILE A 178 9.60 11.78 21.95
CA ILE A 178 9.28 10.40 22.40
C ILE A 178 7.78 10.16 22.34
N LEU A 179 6.96 11.07 22.87
CA LEU A 179 5.50 10.96 22.83
C LEU A 179 4.97 10.89 21.38
N MET A 180 5.53 11.75 20.51
CA MET A 180 5.15 11.72 19.10
C MET A 180 5.49 10.37 18.44
N MET A 181 6.63 9.76 18.75
CA MET A 181 6.98 8.43 18.23
C MET A 181 6.07 7.33 18.77
N VAL A 182 5.65 7.43 20.03
CA VAL A 182 4.62 6.51 20.59
C VAL A 182 3.31 6.65 19.82
N VAL A 183 2.85 7.88 19.57
CA VAL A 183 1.62 8.13 18.80
C VAL A 183 1.74 7.56 17.37
N VAL A 184 2.88 7.77 16.70
CA VAL A 184 3.14 7.20 15.36
C VAL A 184 3.06 5.68 15.40
N TYR A 185 3.69 5.03 16.39
CA TYR A 185 3.62 3.57 16.55
C TYR A 185 2.19 3.06 16.76
N LEU A 186 1.42 3.72 17.62
CA LEU A 186 0.02 3.36 17.87
C LEU A 186 -0.82 3.53 16.60
N THR A 187 -0.64 4.65 15.90
CA THR A 187 -1.34 4.92 14.63
C THR A 187 -1.02 3.85 13.57
N VAL A 188 0.26 3.49 13.41
CA VAL A 188 0.68 2.41 12.49
C VAL A 188 0.08 1.07 12.93
N SER A 189 0.02 0.81 14.24
CA SER A 189 -0.55 -0.45 14.77
C SER A 189 -2.04 -0.57 14.43
N VAL A 190 -2.81 0.51 14.61
CA VAL A 190 -4.23 0.55 14.26
C VAL A 190 -4.42 0.49 12.75
N ALA A 191 -3.66 1.28 11.98
CA ALA A 191 -3.72 1.27 10.52
C ALA A 191 -3.37 -0.12 9.93
N TYR A 192 -2.41 -0.83 10.52
CA TYR A 192 -2.10 -2.21 10.16
C TYR A 192 -3.28 -3.15 10.37
N GLN A 193 -3.98 -3.04 11.51
CA GLN A 193 -5.17 -3.86 11.79
C GLN A 193 -6.27 -3.58 10.78
N PHE A 194 -6.61 -2.31 10.54
CA PHE A 194 -7.61 -1.93 9.53
C PHE A 194 -7.27 -2.45 8.14
N ASN A 195 -6.01 -2.32 7.72
CA ASN A 195 -5.57 -2.81 6.41
C ASN A 195 -5.72 -4.33 6.32
N ARG A 196 -5.35 -5.07 7.36
CA ARG A 196 -5.47 -6.53 7.43
C ARG A 196 -6.94 -6.98 7.38
N ASP A 197 -7.80 -6.33 8.15
CA ASP A 197 -9.23 -6.66 8.20
C ASP A 197 -9.91 -6.33 6.87
N THR A 198 -9.54 -5.21 6.23
CA THR A 198 -10.04 -4.84 4.91
C THR A 198 -9.63 -5.85 3.84
N ILE A 199 -8.36 -6.26 3.82
CA ILE A 199 -7.87 -7.28 2.88
C ILE A 199 -8.54 -8.62 3.14
N GLY A 200 -8.68 -9.04 4.41
CA GLY A 200 -9.40 -10.27 4.78
C GLY A 200 -10.84 -10.26 4.28
N SER A 201 -11.59 -9.20 4.55
CA SER A 201 -12.97 -9.04 4.09
C SER A 201 -13.10 -9.03 2.55
N LEU A 202 -12.14 -8.43 1.84
CA LEU A 202 -12.12 -8.45 0.38
C LEU A 202 -11.88 -9.87 -0.16
N THR A 203 -10.95 -10.62 0.45
CA THR A 203 -10.65 -12.00 0.05
C THR A 203 -11.86 -12.92 0.26
N GLU A 204 -12.56 -12.76 1.39
CA GLU A 204 -13.80 -13.50 1.65
C GLU A 204 -14.91 -13.17 0.65
N LYS A 205 -15.06 -11.88 0.32
CA LYS A 205 -16.03 -11.44 -0.70
C LYS A 205 -15.69 -11.97 -2.09
N GLU A 206 -14.41 -11.98 -2.47
CA GLU A 206 -13.99 -12.58 -3.75
C GLU A 206 -14.24 -14.09 -3.79
N ALA A 207 -13.99 -14.81 -2.69
CA ALA A 207 -14.29 -16.23 -2.61
C ALA A 207 -15.81 -16.50 -2.74
N ALA A 208 -16.63 -15.73 -2.02
CA ALA A 208 -18.08 -15.82 -2.13
C ALA A 208 -18.60 -15.48 -3.54
N GLN A 209 -18.01 -14.47 -4.20
CA GLN A 209 -18.37 -14.14 -5.58
C GLN A 209 -18.00 -15.26 -6.56
N ARG A 210 -16.83 -15.91 -6.40
CA ARG A 210 -16.44 -17.04 -7.23
C ARG A 210 -17.40 -18.20 -7.06
N GLN A 211 -17.76 -18.54 -5.82
CA GLN A 211 -18.75 -19.57 -5.54
C GLN A 211 -20.10 -19.25 -6.18
N MET A 212 -20.58 -18.00 -6.07
CA MET A 212 -21.83 -17.58 -6.70
C MET A 212 -21.77 -17.71 -8.24
N VAL A 213 -20.64 -17.42 -8.86
CA VAL A 213 -20.46 -17.59 -10.32
C VAL A 213 -20.52 -19.07 -10.69
N ASP A 214 -19.87 -19.94 -9.92
CA ASP A 214 -19.90 -21.39 -10.14
C ASP A 214 -21.32 -21.95 -9.97
N ASP A 215 -22.08 -21.51 -8.98
CA ASP A 215 -23.47 -21.86 -8.75
C ASP A 215 -24.36 -21.40 -9.92
N ILE A 216 -24.16 -20.18 -10.44
CA ILE A 216 -24.89 -19.66 -11.61
C ILE A 216 -24.60 -20.51 -12.85
N ILE A 217 -23.34 -20.91 -13.06
CA ILE A 217 -22.97 -21.78 -14.20
C ILE A 217 -23.66 -23.14 -14.07
N ALA A 218 -23.69 -23.72 -12.87
CA ALA A 218 -24.36 -24.99 -12.62
C ALA A 218 -25.89 -24.91 -12.89
N VAL A 219 -26.54 -23.84 -12.41
CA VAL A 219 -27.97 -23.56 -12.67
C VAL A 219 -28.22 -23.35 -14.17
N ALA A 220 -27.37 -22.60 -14.87
CA ALA A 220 -27.50 -22.39 -16.30
C ALA A 220 -27.40 -23.70 -17.11
N ASP A 221 -26.50 -24.61 -16.74
CA ASP A 221 -26.37 -25.92 -17.37
C ASP A 221 -27.61 -26.79 -17.10
N GLN A 222 -28.15 -26.70 -15.87
CA GLN A 222 -29.41 -27.45 -15.53
C GLN A 222 -30.62 -26.90 -16.31
N VAL A 223 -30.72 -25.57 -16.47
CA VAL A 223 -31.77 -24.93 -17.29
C VAL A 223 -31.63 -25.35 -18.76
N ARG A 224 -30.38 -25.36 -19.30
CA ARG A 224 -30.12 -25.83 -20.66
C ARG A 224 -30.61 -27.28 -20.87
N LYS A 225 -30.24 -28.20 -19.97
CA LYS A 225 -30.66 -29.59 -20.03
C LYS A 225 -32.19 -29.73 -19.92
N GLY A 226 -32.82 -28.96 -19.03
CA GLY A 226 -34.26 -28.90 -18.91
C GLY A 226 -34.97 -28.44 -20.20
N THR A 227 -34.40 -27.44 -20.87
CA THR A 227 -34.90 -26.91 -22.14
C THR A 227 -34.75 -27.95 -23.27
N GLU A 228 -33.63 -28.66 -23.35
CA GLU A 228 -33.40 -29.74 -24.30
C GLU A 228 -34.43 -30.88 -24.11
N ASN A 229 -34.68 -31.29 -22.86
CA ASN A 229 -35.69 -32.29 -22.55
C ASN A 229 -37.12 -31.82 -22.92
N ALA A 230 -37.47 -30.58 -22.61
CA ALA A 230 -38.76 -30.01 -23.00
C ALA A 230 -38.94 -29.99 -24.53
N MET A 231 -37.88 -29.66 -25.26
CA MET A 231 -37.91 -29.67 -26.73
C MET A 231 -38.13 -31.09 -27.31
N ASN A 232 -37.52 -32.12 -26.70
CA ASN A 232 -37.76 -33.52 -27.07
C ASN A 232 -39.23 -33.93 -26.83
N ILE A 233 -39.79 -33.55 -25.67
CA ILE A 233 -41.22 -33.82 -25.36
C ILE A 233 -42.16 -33.13 -26.36
N VAL A 234 -41.84 -31.88 -26.74
CA VAL A 234 -42.62 -31.15 -27.76
C VAL A 234 -42.57 -31.86 -29.13
N ASN A 235 -41.40 -32.38 -29.52
CA ASN A 235 -41.25 -33.15 -30.75
C ASN A 235 -42.06 -34.49 -30.71
N GLU A 236 -42.05 -35.22 -29.59
CA GLU A 236 -42.86 -36.44 -29.40
C GLU A 236 -44.35 -36.13 -29.43
N LEU A 237 -44.78 -35.02 -28.79
CA LEU A 237 -46.15 -34.55 -28.83
C LEU A 237 -46.60 -34.24 -30.26
N ASN A 238 -45.75 -33.58 -31.04
CA ASN A 238 -46.02 -33.22 -32.43
C ASN A 238 -46.20 -34.49 -33.29
N SER A 239 -45.28 -35.45 -33.14
CA SER A 239 -45.40 -36.76 -33.81
C SER A 239 -46.66 -37.51 -33.40
N SER A 240 -47.05 -37.55 -32.13
CA SER A 240 -48.25 -38.14 -31.62
C SER A 240 -49.53 -37.47 -32.19
N THR A 241 -49.48 -36.16 -32.32
CA THR A 241 -50.59 -35.37 -32.92
C THR A 241 -50.77 -35.71 -34.40
N GLU A 242 -49.69 -35.90 -35.14
CA GLU A 242 -49.76 -36.36 -36.55
C GLU A 242 -50.40 -37.75 -36.67
N VAL A 243 -50.02 -38.67 -35.78
CA VAL A 243 -50.61 -39.99 -35.75
C VAL A 243 -52.14 -39.94 -35.45
N VAL A 244 -52.50 -39.09 -34.45
CA VAL A 244 -53.93 -38.91 -34.09
C VAL A 244 -54.72 -38.29 -35.28
N ASN A 245 -54.17 -37.31 -35.96
CA ASN A 245 -54.78 -36.69 -37.12
C ASN A 245 -54.93 -37.69 -38.28
N GLY A 246 -53.96 -38.57 -38.50
CA GLY A 246 -54.03 -39.64 -39.45
C GLY A 246 -55.20 -40.63 -39.13
N ALA A 247 -55.27 -41.10 -37.89
CA ALA A 247 -56.33 -41.98 -37.43
C ALA A 247 -57.71 -41.32 -37.50
N MET A 248 -57.82 -40.02 -37.19
CA MET A 248 -59.12 -39.31 -37.36
C MET A 248 -59.55 -39.19 -38.81
N LYS A 249 -58.63 -39.06 -39.73
CA LYS A 249 -58.87 -39.01 -41.16
C LYS A 249 -59.38 -40.39 -41.63
N ASP A 250 -58.71 -41.48 -41.23
CA ASP A 250 -59.11 -42.84 -41.57
C ASP A 250 -60.51 -43.17 -41.02
N ILE A 251 -60.82 -42.72 -39.81
CA ILE A 251 -62.21 -42.91 -39.23
C ILE A 251 -63.20 -42.07 -40.02
N SER A 252 -62.90 -40.88 -40.45
CA SER A 252 -63.75 -39.99 -41.25
C SER A 252 -64.09 -40.68 -42.62
N ASP A 253 -63.06 -41.18 -43.28
CA ASP A 253 -63.16 -41.82 -44.59
C ASP A 253 -63.96 -43.14 -44.49
N SER A 254 -63.74 -43.92 -43.40
CA SER A 254 -64.51 -45.16 -43.11
C SER A 254 -65.96 -44.84 -42.79
N THR A 255 -66.22 -43.74 -42.06
CA THR A 255 -67.64 -43.38 -41.75
C THR A 255 -68.40 -42.93 -43.00
N GLN A 256 -67.73 -42.24 -43.89
CA GLN A 256 -68.30 -41.78 -45.16
C GLN A 256 -68.64 -42.99 -46.06
N SER A 257 -67.71 -43.95 -46.16
CA SER A 257 -67.96 -45.18 -46.95
C SER A 257 -69.04 -46.08 -46.36
N THR A 258 -69.43 -45.93 -45.10
CA THR A 258 -70.48 -46.69 -44.46
C THR A 258 -71.86 -46.02 -44.61
N ALA A 259 -71.88 -44.74 -44.96
CA ALA A 259 -73.08 -43.93 -45.17
C ALA A 259 -73.58 -43.91 -46.63
N GLU A 260 -72.76 -44.38 -47.56
CA GLU A 260 -73.13 -44.66 -48.96
C GLU A 260 -73.67 -46.12 -49.14
#